data_b5a35861475973d1c288cf00eb46e928
#
_entry.id   b5a35861475973d1c288cf00eb46e928
#
_cell.length_a   1.000
_cell.length_b   1.000
_cell.length_c   1.000
_cell.angle_alpha   90.00
_cell.angle_beta   90.00
_cell.angle_gamma   90.00
#
_symmetry.space_group_name_H-M   'P 1'
#
loop_
_entity.id
_entity.type
_entity.pdbx_description
1 polymer ?
#
loop_
_entity_poly.entity_id
_entity_poly.type
_entity_poly.pdbx_seq_one_letter_code
_entity_poly.pdbx_strand_id
1 'polypeptide(L)'
;MSADRFGVKRTILTITVALGIILFVIPYTTFSVLVFLVLLVVWGVMSWAITPPIQSYLIELSPESSDIQQSLNNSALHFGIAFGTLIGSFVIEHTSVEHNATVGGLVMIIALISALLALPKGARVRLKE
;
A
#
# COMPACT_ATOMS: atom_id res chain seq x y z
N MET A 1 -17.52 -18.43 2.97
CA MET A 1 -17.35 -17.21 2.16
C MET A 1 -17.22 -15.91 2.97
N SER A 2 -17.85 -15.73 4.13
CA SER A 2 -17.65 -14.52 4.95
C SER A 2 -16.29 -14.45 5.66
N ALA A 3 -15.62 -15.56 5.90
CA ALA A 3 -14.32 -15.60 6.58
C ALA A 3 -13.18 -15.03 5.73
N ASP A 4 -13.26 -15.14 4.40
CA ASP A 4 -12.23 -14.64 3.47
C ASP A 4 -12.17 -13.11 3.41
N ARG A 5 -13.31 -12.44 3.47
CA ARG A 5 -13.35 -10.95 3.43
C ARG A 5 -12.66 -10.29 4.62
N PHE A 6 -12.78 -10.90 5.81
CA PHE A 6 -12.04 -10.43 6.99
C PHE A 6 -10.54 -10.70 6.86
N GLY A 7 -10.15 -11.81 6.19
CA GLY A 7 -8.76 -12.14 5.90
C GLY A 7 -8.12 -11.14 4.93
N VAL A 8 -8.77 -10.84 3.81
CA VAL A 8 -8.27 -9.91 2.78
C VAL A 8 -8.08 -8.50 3.37
N LYS A 9 -9.06 -7.99 4.11
CA LYS A 9 -8.95 -6.68 4.78
C LYS A 9 -7.79 -6.63 5.75
N ARG A 10 -7.66 -7.65 6.62
CA ARG A 10 -6.54 -7.73 7.56
C ARG A 10 -5.21 -7.79 6.84
N THR A 11 -5.13 -8.56 5.76
CA THR A 11 -3.92 -8.68 4.95
C THR A 11 -3.52 -7.34 4.36
N ILE A 12 -4.44 -6.61 3.72
CA ILE A 12 -4.17 -5.28 3.16
C ILE A 12 -3.66 -4.33 4.25
N LEU A 13 -4.35 -4.24 5.38
CA LEU A 13 -3.96 -3.35 6.48
C LEU A 13 -2.61 -3.74 7.08
N THR A 14 -2.35 -5.03 7.29
CA THR A 14 -1.09 -5.53 7.84
C THR A 14 0.08 -5.20 6.93
N ILE A 15 -0.06 -5.44 5.61
CA ILE A 15 0.99 -5.13 4.65
C ILE A 15 1.22 -3.62 4.58
N THR A 16 0.16 -2.81 4.58
CA THR A 16 0.27 -1.35 4.55
C THR A 16 1.00 -0.81 5.79
N VAL A 17 0.68 -1.32 6.97
CA VAL A 17 1.37 -0.95 8.23
C VAL A 17 2.83 -1.38 8.19
N ALA A 18 3.10 -2.62 7.77
CA ALA A 18 4.47 -3.14 7.67
C ALA A 18 5.32 -2.32 6.69
N LEU A 19 4.79 -1.96 5.53
CA LEU A 19 5.46 -1.08 4.56
C LEU A 19 5.77 0.29 5.16
N GLY A 20 4.84 0.89 5.89
CA GLY A 20 5.04 2.16 6.58
C GLY A 20 6.16 2.08 7.62
N ILE A 21 6.17 1.02 8.43
CA ILE A 21 7.22 0.79 9.44
C ILE A 21 8.59 0.65 8.76
N ILE A 22 8.68 -0.14 7.69
CA ILE A 22 9.93 -0.35 6.96
C ILE A 22 10.47 0.98 6.42
N LEU A 23 9.62 1.83 5.84
CA LEU A 23 10.03 3.14 5.33
C LEU A 23 10.57 4.06 6.41
N PHE A 24 10.02 4.03 7.62
CA PHE A 24 10.56 4.80 8.75
C PHE A 24 11.85 4.21 9.31
N VAL A 25 12.08 2.91 9.18
CA VAL A 25 13.29 2.22 9.69
C VAL A 25 14.46 2.34 8.71
N ILE A 26 14.23 2.34 7.40
CA ILE A 26 15.27 2.38 6.36
C ILE A 26 16.33 3.46 6.61
N PRO A 27 16.03 4.74 6.93
CA PRO A 27 17.03 5.77 7.14
C PRO A 27 18.00 5.47 8.29
N TYR A 28 17.56 4.71 9.28
CA TYR A 28 18.36 4.36 10.45
C TYR A 28 19.25 3.14 10.24
N THR A 29 19.16 2.47 9.11
CA THR A 29 19.92 1.23 8.79
C THR A 29 21.11 1.47 7.88
N THR A 30 21.42 2.73 7.54
CA THR A 30 22.53 3.12 6.68
C THR A 30 23.91 2.80 7.26
N PHE A 31 23.99 2.46 8.57
CA PHE A 31 25.22 2.03 9.21
C PHE A 31 25.73 0.65 8.70
N SER A 32 24.87 -0.17 8.09
CA SER A 32 25.22 -1.47 7.54
C SER A 32 24.59 -1.66 6.17
N VAL A 33 25.41 -1.71 5.13
CA VAL A 33 24.97 -1.93 3.74
C VAL A 33 24.17 -3.22 3.60
N LEU A 34 24.56 -4.27 4.31
CA LEU A 34 23.86 -5.56 4.25
C LEU A 34 22.44 -5.44 4.82
N VAL A 35 22.29 -4.82 5.98
CA VAL A 35 20.96 -4.62 6.61
C VAL A 35 20.08 -3.74 5.74
N PHE A 36 20.64 -2.67 5.19
CA PHE A 36 19.94 -1.77 4.27
C PHE A 36 19.43 -2.51 3.03
N LEU A 37 20.27 -3.32 2.37
CA LEU A 37 19.89 -4.11 1.19
C LEU A 37 18.79 -5.14 1.51
N VAL A 38 18.90 -5.84 2.65
CA VAL A 38 17.87 -6.80 3.08
C VAL A 38 16.53 -6.10 3.28
N LEU A 39 16.51 -4.94 3.93
CA LEU A 39 15.28 -4.17 4.12
C LEU A 39 14.69 -3.65 2.81
N LEU A 40 15.53 -3.24 1.84
CA LEU A 40 15.05 -2.86 0.51
C LEU A 40 14.40 -4.02 -0.23
N VAL A 41 14.99 -5.23 -0.15
CA VAL A 41 14.41 -6.43 -0.76
C VAL A 41 13.07 -6.77 -0.09
N VAL A 42 13.02 -6.76 1.23
CA VAL A 42 11.77 -7.01 1.98
C VAL A 42 10.69 -5.99 1.62
N TRP A 43 11.05 -4.70 1.56
CA TRP A 43 10.15 -3.64 1.13
C TRP A 43 9.62 -3.86 -0.30
N GLY A 44 10.51 -4.22 -1.24
CA GLY A 44 10.13 -4.50 -2.61
C GLY A 44 9.15 -5.69 -2.72
N VAL A 45 9.45 -6.80 -2.05
CA VAL A 45 8.57 -7.98 -2.03
C VAL A 45 7.20 -7.64 -1.44
N MET A 46 7.16 -6.92 -0.31
CA MET A 46 5.90 -6.54 0.33
C MET A 46 5.10 -5.54 -0.49
N SER A 47 5.78 -4.64 -1.23
CA SER A 47 5.12 -3.69 -2.13
C SER A 47 4.36 -4.39 -3.26
N TRP A 48 4.87 -5.50 -3.76
CA TRP A 48 4.17 -6.32 -4.75
C TRP A 48 3.14 -7.26 -4.13
N ALA A 49 3.37 -7.73 -2.90
CA ALA A 49 2.46 -8.65 -2.20
C ALA A 49 1.10 -8.03 -1.84
N ILE A 50 0.96 -6.71 -1.86
CA ILE A 50 -0.32 -6.03 -1.61
C ILE A 50 -1.29 -6.11 -2.80
N THR A 51 -0.78 -6.32 -4.01
CA THR A 51 -1.57 -6.30 -5.24
C THR A 51 -2.63 -7.41 -5.31
N PRO A 52 -2.31 -8.70 -5.07
CA PRO A 52 -3.31 -9.77 -5.12
C PRO A 52 -4.48 -9.59 -4.14
N PRO A 53 -4.26 -9.24 -2.86
CA PRO A 53 -5.36 -8.97 -1.93
C PRO A 53 -6.28 -7.83 -2.38
N ILE A 54 -5.73 -6.76 -2.95
CA ILE A 54 -6.54 -5.64 -3.48
C ILE A 54 -7.38 -6.10 -4.66
N GLN A 55 -6.79 -6.83 -5.60
CA GLN A 55 -7.51 -7.36 -6.76
C GLN A 55 -8.63 -8.31 -6.35
N SER A 56 -8.36 -9.23 -5.43
CA SER A 56 -9.39 -10.12 -4.89
C SER A 56 -10.53 -9.36 -4.23
N TYR A 57 -10.22 -8.31 -3.47
CA TYR A 57 -11.22 -7.46 -2.84
C TYR A 57 -12.10 -6.75 -3.85
N LEU A 58 -11.53 -6.21 -4.94
CA LEU A 58 -12.26 -5.53 -6.00
C LEU A 58 -13.20 -6.49 -6.76
N ILE A 59 -12.73 -7.71 -7.07
CA ILE A 59 -13.54 -8.74 -7.72
C ILE A 59 -14.73 -9.14 -6.84
N GLU A 60 -14.51 -9.33 -5.54
CA GLU A 60 -15.57 -9.68 -4.60
C GLU A 60 -16.60 -8.56 -4.40
N LEU A 61 -16.15 -7.30 -4.49
CA LEU A 61 -17.01 -6.14 -4.26
C LEU A 61 -18.05 -5.97 -5.36
N SER A 62 -17.66 -6.18 -6.62
CA SER A 62 -18.55 -6.06 -7.79
C SER A 62 -18.08 -6.98 -8.92
N PRO A 63 -18.50 -8.25 -8.91
CA PRO A 63 -18.09 -9.23 -9.91
C PRO A 63 -18.43 -8.82 -11.35
N GLU A 64 -19.58 -8.17 -11.55
CA GLU A 64 -20.08 -7.75 -12.87
C GLU A 64 -19.24 -6.63 -13.52
N SER A 65 -18.53 -5.83 -12.71
CA SER A 65 -17.68 -4.72 -13.17
C SER A 65 -16.23 -4.87 -12.75
N SER A 66 -15.79 -6.08 -12.46
CA SER A 66 -14.43 -6.37 -11.97
C SER A 66 -13.34 -5.88 -12.92
N ASP A 67 -13.51 -6.01 -14.22
CA ASP A 67 -12.53 -5.58 -15.21
C ASP A 67 -12.34 -4.05 -15.22
N ILE A 68 -13.45 -3.32 -15.10
CA ILE A 68 -13.43 -1.85 -15.03
C ILE A 68 -12.74 -1.42 -13.73
N GLN A 69 -13.07 -2.05 -12.61
CA GLN A 69 -12.47 -1.71 -11.31
C GLN A 69 -10.98 -2.03 -11.27
N GLN A 70 -10.55 -3.15 -11.85
CA GLN A 70 -9.14 -3.49 -11.95
C GLN A 70 -8.38 -2.50 -12.84
N SER A 71 -8.97 -2.09 -13.97
CA SER A 71 -8.39 -1.09 -14.87
C SER A 71 -8.24 0.27 -14.18
N LEU A 72 -9.26 0.71 -13.42
CA LEU A 72 -9.20 1.94 -12.64
C LEU A 72 -8.15 1.84 -11.53
N ASN A 73 -8.09 0.72 -10.82
CA ASN A 73 -7.08 0.49 -9.79
C ASN A 73 -5.67 0.53 -10.36
N ASN A 74 -5.45 -0.09 -11.51
CA ASN A 74 -4.15 -0.08 -12.19
C ASN A 74 -3.77 1.34 -12.64
N SER A 75 -4.72 2.10 -13.19
CA SER A 75 -4.51 3.51 -13.54
C SER A 75 -4.14 4.34 -12.30
N ALA A 76 -4.88 4.19 -11.20
CA ALA A 76 -4.58 4.87 -9.94
C ALA A 76 -3.19 4.50 -9.40
N LEU A 77 -2.76 3.23 -9.52
CA LEU A 77 -1.43 2.79 -9.17
C LEU A 77 -0.35 3.53 -9.96
N HIS A 78 -0.50 3.62 -11.28
CA HIS A 78 0.46 4.34 -12.14
C HIS A 78 0.48 5.84 -11.87
N PHE A 79 -0.66 6.46 -11.59
CA PHE A 79 -0.70 7.85 -11.11
C PHE A 79 0.03 8.00 -9.78
N GLY A 80 -0.19 7.09 -8.83
CA GLY A 80 0.52 7.09 -7.55
C GLY A 80 2.04 6.99 -7.72
N ILE A 81 2.52 6.14 -8.63
CA ILE A 81 3.95 6.01 -8.95
C ILE A 81 4.48 7.33 -9.53
N ALA A 82 3.77 7.94 -10.48
CA ALA A 82 4.18 9.20 -11.10
C ALA A 82 4.27 10.34 -10.08
N PHE A 83 3.23 10.53 -9.26
CA PHE A 83 3.25 11.55 -8.20
C PHE A 83 4.30 11.25 -7.13
N GLY A 84 4.46 9.99 -6.74
CA GLY A 84 5.50 9.57 -5.79
C GLY A 84 6.90 9.90 -6.29
N THR A 85 7.16 9.65 -7.58
CA THR A 85 8.44 9.99 -8.21
C THR A 85 8.67 11.51 -8.25
N LEU A 86 7.66 12.31 -8.58
CA LEU A 86 7.75 13.76 -8.58
C LEU A 86 8.06 14.30 -7.17
N ILE A 87 7.31 13.87 -6.17
CA ILE A 87 7.53 14.26 -4.76
C ILE A 87 8.92 13.82 -4.31
N GLY A 88 9.30 12.58 -4.59
CA GLY A 88 10.61 12.06 -4.22
C GLY A 88 11.76 12.83 -4.85
N SER A 89 11.68 13.15 -6.14
CA SER A 89 12.67 13.98 -6.84
C SER A 89 12.79 15.36 -6.22
N PHE A 90 11.66 16.02 -5.94
CA PHE A 90 11.65 17.33 -5.31
C PHE A 90 12.29 17.32 -3.91
N VAL A 91 11.99 16.31 -3.11
CA VAL A 91 12.58 16.15 -1.76
C VAL A 91 14.09 15.96 -1.85
N ILE A 92 14.57 15.09 -2.74
CA ILE A 92 16.00 14.82 -2.89
C ILE A 92 16.75 16.07 -3.38
N GLU A 93 16.16 16.82 -4.29
CA GLU A 93 16.76 18.04 -4.84
C GLU A 93 16.91 19.16 -3.79
N HIS A 94 15.94 19.30 -2.89
CA HIS A 94 15.88 20.42 -1.94
C HIS A 94 16.36 20.07 -0.52
N THR A 95 16.51 18.78 -0.19
CA THR A 95 16.90 18.35 1.15
C THR A 95 17.98 17.29 1.14
N SER A 96 17.60 16.04 1.39
CA SER A 96 18.51 14.88 1.36
C SER A 96 17.76 13.58 1.07
N VAL A 97 18.52 12.57 0.64
CA VAL A 97 18.00 11.23 0.37
C VAL A 97 17.33 10.58 1.60
N GLU A 98 17.84 10.88 2.78
CA GLU A 98 17.30 10.36 4.05
C GLU A 98 15.87 10.86 4.32
N HIS A 99 15.60 12.13 4.02
CA HIS A 99 14.27 12.73 4.16
C HIS A 99 13.25 12.14 3.19
N ASN A 100 13.69 11.65 2.05
CA ASN A 100 12.80 11.02 1.07
C ASN A 100 12.06 9.81 1.65
N ALA A 101 12.75 8.95 2.39
CA ALA A 101 12.12 7.80 3.05
C ALA A 101 11.12 8.23 4.13
N THR A 102 11.43 9.29 4.87
CA THR A 102 10.53 9.87 5.89
C THR A 102 9.27 10.43 5.25
N VAL A 103 9.40 11.19 4.14
CA VAL A 103 8.25 11.70 3.38
C VAL A 103 7.40 10.56 2.82
N GLY A 104 8.03 9.51 2.29
CA GLY A 104 7.34 8.28 1.87
C GLY A 104 6.55 7.63 3.00
N GLY A 105 7.12 7.57 4.21
CA GLY A 105 6.44 7.10 5.42
C GLY A 105 5.22 7.94 5.79
N LEU A 106 5.30 9.27 5.68
CA LEU A 106 4.16 10.17 5.91
C LEU A 106 3.03 9.95 4.89
N VAL A 107 3.37 9.81 3.61
CA VAL A 107 2.41 9.47 2.55
C VAL A 107 1.74 8.11 2.86
N MET A 108 2.50 7.15 3.41
CA MET A 108 1.97 5.85 3.79
C MET A 108 0.95 5.94 4.95
N ILE A 109 1.11 6.88 5.87
CA ILE A 109 0.10 7.15 6.92
C ILE A 109 -1.20 7.64 6.28
N ILE A 110 -1.13 8.53 5.30
CA ILE A 110 -2.31 9.01 4.56
C ILE A 110 -2.97 7.82 3.83
N ALA A 111 -2.20 6.97 3.18
CA ALA A 111 -2.69 5.77 2.53
C ALA A 111 -3.37 4.81 3.51
N LEU A 112 -2.81 4.63 4.71
CA LEU A 112 -3.40 3.80 5.76
C LEU A 112 -4.74 4.37 6.24
N ILE A 113 -4.82 5.67 6.49
CA ILE A 113 -6.07 6.35 6.87
C ILE A 113 -7.11 6.17 5.77
N SER A 114 -6.74 6.39 4.51
CA SER A 114 -7.63 6.18 3.36
C SER A 114 -8.14 4.74 3.28
N ALA A 115 -7.25 3.75 3.48
CA ALA A 115 -7.63 2.34 3.49
C ALA A 115 -8.58 2.00 4.64
N LEU A 116 -8.37 2.57 5.83
CA LEU A 116 -9.25 2.37 6.99
C LEU A 116 -10.65 2.96 6.75
N LEU A 117 -10.74 4.08 6.02
CA LEU A 117 -12.01 4.71 5.67
C LEU A 117 -12.71 3.97 4.52
N ALA A 118 -11.96 3.51 3.53
CA ALA A 118 -12.49 2.84 2.35
C ALA A 118 -12.93 1.39 2.63
N LEU A 119 -12.30 0.72 3.60
CA LEU A 119 -12.61 -0.66 3.97
C LEU A 119 -13.68 -0.68 5.08
N PRO A 120 -14.97 -0.87 4.77
CA PRO A 120 -16.04 -0.71 5.74
C PRO A 120 -15.90 -1.69 6.92
N LYS A 121 -16.13 -1.19 8.13
CA LYS A 121 -16.24 -1.99 9.34
C LYS A 121 -17.50 -2.85 9.21
N GLY A 122 -17.36 -4.10 8.75
CA GLY A 122 -18.42 -5.10 8.83
C GLY A 122 -19.71 -4.71 8.08
N ALA A 123 -19.66 -4.47 6.79
CA ALA A 123 -20.86 -4.41 5.98
C ALA A 123 -21.52 -5.81 6.01
N ARG A 124 -22.57 -5.96 6.82
CA ARG A 124 -23.55 -7.03 6.62
C ARG A 124 -24.14 -6.79 5.23
N VAL A 125 -23.71 -7.57 4.26
CA VAL A 125 -24.45 -7.70 3.02
C VAL A 125 -25.81 -8.27 3.44
N ARG A 126 -26.86 -7.45 3.46
CA ARG A 126 -28.23 -7.95 3.45
C ARG A 126 -28.35 -8.73 2.15
N LEU A 127 -28.36 -10.04 2.26
CA LEU A 127 -28.90 -10.88 1.23
C LEU A 127 -30.35 -10.44 1.10
N LYS A 128 -30.70 -9.74 0.03
CA LYS A 128 -32.09 -9.64 -0.41
C LYS A 128 -32.40 -11.03 -0.96
N GLU A 129 -33.22 -11.74 -0.21
CA GLU A 129 -33.99 -12.88 -0.67
C GLU A 129 -34.87 -12.47 -1.84
#